data_3205fe00b992726ba4df406b5b58588c
#
_entry.id   3205fe00b992726ba4df406b5b58588c
#
_cell.length_a   1.000
_cell.length_b   1.000
_cell.length_c   1.000
_cell.angle_alpha   90.00
_cell.angle_beta   90.00
_cell.angle_gamma   90.00
#
_symmetry.space_group_name_H-M   'P 1'
#
loop_
_entity.id
_entity.type
_entity.pdbx_description
1 polymer ?
#
loop_
_entity_poly.entity_id
_entity_poly.type
_entity_poly.pdbx_seq_one_letter_code
_entity_poly.pdbx_strand_id
1 'polypeptide(L)'
;MYETNVLGTLRVTQALLPALRASGRGDVLVVTSTAGIAPYEGGAGYTGVKHAERMLTTTLRLELIGEPVRVIDIAPGNVATEEFSLVRFDGDAERAAKVYEGYEPLQAEDVADVIAFALTRPHHVNIDTLVVRPRAQVSNTVVARA
;
A
#
# COMPACT_ATOMS: atom_id res chain seq x y z
N MET A 1 4.72 14.00 3.88
CA MET A 1 4.70 12.57 3.52
C MET A 1 5.39 11.68 4.55
N TYR A 2 6.68 11.87 4.86
CA TYR A 2 7.41 10.98 5.78
C TYR A 2 6.78 10.94 7.19
N GLU A 3 6.47 12.10 7.74
CA GLU A 3 5.83 12.21 9.06
C GLU A 3 4.50 11.44 9.14
N THR A 4 3.67 11.56 8.12
CA THR A 4 2.34 10.91 8.10
C THR A 4 2.44 9.41 7.81
N ASN A 5 3.12 9.05 6.72
CA ASN A 5 3.08 7.67 6.21
C ASN A 5 4.04 6.74 6.97
N VAL A 6 5.21 7.21 7.38
CA VAL A 6 6.20 6.37 8.06
C VAL A 6 6.06 6.48 9.58
N LEU A 7 6.25 7.69 10.12
CA LEU A 7 6.20 7.88 11.57
C LEU A 7 4.78 7.75 12.12
N GLY A 8 3.76 8.17 11.36
CA GLY A 8 2.36 7.99 11.71
C GLY A 8 2.00 6.51 11.81
N THR A 9 2.33 5.72 10.78
CA THR A 9 2.12 4.26 10.78
C THR A 9 2.81 3.60 11.97
N LEU A 10 4.07 3.96 12.25
CA LEU A 10 4.81 3.44 13.39
C LEU A 10 4.12 3.76 14.72
N ARG A 11 3.75 5.03 14.94
CA ARG A 11 3.12 5.50 16.19
C ARG A 11 1.77 4.85 16.44
N VAL A 12 0.92 4.75 15.41
CA VAL A 12 -0.40 4.11 15.51
C VAL A 12 -0.23 2.62 15.81
N THR A 13 0.69 1.95 15.12
CA THR A 13 0.99 0.55 15.37
C THR A 13 1.46 0.33 16.81
N GLN A 14 2.43 1.10 17.29
CA GLN A 14 2.92 1.01 18.66
C GLN A 14 1.81 1.24 19.70
N ALA A 15 0.95 2.24 19.48
CA ALA A 15 -0.14 2.56 20.39
C ALA A 15 -1.19 1.44 20.48
N LEU A 16 -1.48 0.75 19.36
CA LEU A 16 -2.51 -0.28 19.30
C LEU A 16 -1.98 -1.70 19.54
N LEU A 17 -0.68 -1.91 19.46
CA LEU A 17 -0.07 -3.24 19.56
C LEU A 17 -0.44 -4.01 20.83
N PRO A 18 -0.50 -3.40 22.05
CA PRO A 18 -0.95 -4.10 23.23
C PRO A 18 -2.38 -4.65 23.10
N ALA A 19 -3.29 -3.88 22.51
CA ALA A 19 -4.68 -4.32 22.29
C ALA A 19 -4.76 -5.42 21.22
N LEU A 20 -3.97 -5.32 20.16
CA LEU A 20 -3.88 -6.36 19.11
C LEU A 20 -3.39 -7.69 19.69
N ARG A 21 -2.37 -7.66 20.56
CA ARG A 21 -1.89 -8.85 21.28
C ARG A 21 -2.95 -9.45 22.20
N ALA A 22 -3.60 -8.59 22.98
CA ALA A 22 -4.64 -9.03 23.92
C ALA A 22 -5.88 -9.62 23.24
N SER A 23 -6.17 -9.25 22.00
CA SER A 23 -7.28 -9.81 21.21
C SER A 23 -7.09 -11.28 20.85
N GLY A 24 -5.84 -11.78 20.85
CA GLY A 24 -5.49 -13.11 20.36
C GLY A 24 -5.65 -13.30 18.84
N ARG A 25 -6.06 -12.24 18.11
CA ARG A 25 -6.32 -12.25 16.65
C ARG A 25 -6.06 -10.88 16.03
N GLY A 26 -4.93 -10.27 16.36
CA GLY A 26 -4.59 -8.95 15.85
C GLY A 26 -4.17 -8.98 14.37
N ASP A 27 -4.51 -7.91 13.65
CA ASP A 27 -4.05 -7.67 12.28
C ASP A 27 -3.48 -6.26 12.16
N VAL A 28 -2.27 -6.16 11.62
CA VAL A 28 -1.68 -4.91 11.13
C VAL A 28 -1.62 -5.02 9.61
N LEU A 29 -2.46 -4.26 8.93
CA LEU A 29 -2.45 -4.19 7.48
C LEU A 29 -2.04 -2.78 7.05
N VAL A 30 -1.02 -2.70 6.21
CA VAL A 30 -0.51 -1.43 5.67
C VAL A 30 -0.72 -1.41 4.17
N VAL A 31 -1.34 -0.36 3.67
CA VAL A 31 -1.47 -0.11 2.22
C VAL A 31 -0.25 0.69 1.77
N THR A 32 0.72 -0.01 1.23
CA THR A 32 1.96 0.59 0.72
C THR A 32 1.78 1.06 -0.73
N SER A 33 2.58 0.57 -1.64
CA SER A 33 2.49 0.83 -3.09
C SER A 33 3.50 -0.02 -3.85
N THR A 34 3.27 -0.25 -5.14
CA THR A 34 4.33 -0.72 -6.05
C THR A 34 5.53 0.23 -6.11
N ALA A 35 5.35 1.51 -5.75
CA ALA A 35 6.42 2.49 -5.56
C ALA A 35 7.34 2.17 -4.35
N GLY A 36 6.90 1.33 -3.42
CA GLY A 36 7.72 0.76 -2.35
C GLY A 36 8.51 -0.50 -2.77
N ILE A 37 8.34 -0.94 -4.01
CA ILE A 37 9.03 -2.12 -4.57
C ILE A 37 10.08 -1.68 -5.60
N ALA A 38 9.73 -0.72 -6.45
CA ALA A 38 10.61 -0.22 -7.51
C ALA A 38 10.48 1.30 -7.65
N PRO A 39 11.58 2.01 -7.89
CA PRO A 39 11.56 3.45 -8.11
C PRO A 39 11.02 3.80 -9.51
N TYR A 40 10.75 5.10 -9.70
CA TYR A 40 10.46 5.69 -11.01
C TYR A 40 10.96 7.13 -11.05
N GLU A 41 11.21 7.63 -12.25
CA GLU A 41 11.71 9.00 -12.47
C GLU A 41 10.73 10.04 -11.93
N GLY A 42 11.24 11.07 -11.23
CA GLY A 42 10.45 12.10 -10.57
C GLY A 42 9.76 11.66 -9.27
N GLY A 43 9.89 10.38 -8.89
CA GLY A 43 9.24 9.81 -7.71
C GLY A 43 10.07 9.77 -6.43
N ALA A 44 11.25 10.40 -6.37
CA ALA A 44 12.21 10.22 -5.28
C ALA A 44 11.61 10.35 -3.87
N GLY A 45 10.82 11.39 -3.61
CA GLY A 45 10.17 11.61 -2.32
C GLY A 45 9.15 10.53 -1.98
N TYR A 46 8.27 10.21 -2.93
CA TYR A 46 7.21 9.22 -2.73
C TYR A 46 7.74 7.78 -2.66
N THR A 47 8.66 7.42 -3.56
CA THR A 47 9.27 6.07 -3.56
C THR A 47 10.09 5.85 -2.29
N GLY A 48 10.83 6.85 -1.81
CA GLY A 48 11.55 6.78 -0.55
C GLY A 48 10.63 6.52 0.64
N VAL A 49 9.53 7.25 0.73
CA VAL A 49 8.52 7.06 1.77
C VAL A 49 7.89 5.66 1.70
N LYS A 50 7.48 5.20 0.52
CA LYS A 50 6.83 3.90 0.36
C LYS A 50 7.78 2.71 0.56
N HIS A 51 9.06 2.86 0.24
CA HIS A 51 10.08 1.88 0.62
C HIS A 51 10.27 1.81 2.14
N ALA A 52 10.33 2.96 2.81
CA ALA A 52 10.45 3.01 4.28
C ALA A 52 9.24 2.36 4.96
N GLU A 53 8.02 2.68 4.51
CA GLU A 53 6.76 2.11 5.01
C GLU A 53 6.73 0.58 4.84
N ARG A 54 7.16 0.09 3.68
CA ARG A 54 7.26 -1.34 3.41
C ARG A 54 8.31 -2.03 4.28
N MET A 55 9.49 -1.43 4.46
CA MET A 55 10.52 -2.01 5.33
C MET A 55 10.08 -2.03 6.79
N LEU A 56 9.39 -0.99 7.25
CA LEU A 56 8.78 -0.98 8.58
C LEU A 56 7.82 -2.16 8.77
N THR A 57 6.93 -2.39 7.80
CA THR A 57 5.98 -3.51 7.83
C THR A 57 6.69 -4.86 7.83
N THR A 58 7.72 -5.02 6.99
CA THR A 58 8.51 -6.26 6.93
C THR A 58 9.28 -6.53 8.22
N THR A 59 9.88 -5.50 8.81
CA THR A 59 10.61 -5.60 10.08
C THR A 59 9.65 -5.95 11.23
N LEU A 60 8.49 -5.30 11.29
CA LEU A 60 7.48 -5.60 12.29
C LEU A 60 7.04 -7.07 12.26
N ARG A 61 6.94 -7.67 11.08
CA ARG A 61 6.62 -9.10 10.94
C ARG A 61 7.69 -9.99 11.58
N LEU A 62 8.97 -9.62 11.47
CA LEU A 62 10.06 -10.35 12.13
C LEU A 62 10.00 -10.21 13.65
N GLU A 63 9.68 -9.00 14.13
CA GLU A 63 9.64 -8.70 15.57
C GLU A 63 8.45 -9.36 16.28
N LEU A 64 7.34 -9.61 15.56
CA LEU A 64 6.13 -10.22 16.10
C LEU A 64 6.03 -11.73 15.88
N ILE A 65 7.14 -12.40 15.54
CA ILE A 65 7.14 -13.85 15.36
C ILE A 65 6.67 -14.57 16.62
N GLY A 66 5.71 -15.49 16.43
CA GLY A 66 5.12 -16.24 17.54
C GLY A 66 4.01 -15.51 18.31
N GLU A 67 3.75 -14.25 17.99
CA GLU A 67 2.63 -13.49 18.57
C GLU A 67 1.33 -13.68 17.79
N PRO A 68 0.16 -13.51 18.41
CA PRO A 68 -1.14 -13.68 17.73
C PRO A 68 -1.49 -12.44 16.90
N VAL A 69 -0.54 -11.93 16.11
CA VAL A 69 -0.69 -10.73 15.27
C VAL A 69 -0.16 -11.02 13.87
N ARG A 70 -1.02 -10.84 12.87
CA ARG A 70 -0.61 -10.91 11.47
C ARG A 70 -0.14 -9.54 10.99
N VAL A 71 0.86 -9.50 10.12
CA VAL A 71 1.35 -8.27 9.48
C VAL A 71 1.29 -8.42 7.97
N ILE A 72 0.46 -7.59 7.34
CA ILE A 72 0.06 -7.69 5.94
C ILE A 72 0.46 -6.41 5.20
N ASP A 73 1.05 -6.56 4.03
CA ASP A 73 1.40 -5.46 3.12
C ASP A 73 0.57 -5.57 1.84
N ILE A 74 -0.26 -4.59 1.55
CA ILE A 74 -0.95 -4.47 0.26
C ILE A 74 -0.27 -3.38 -0.55
N ALA A 75 0.26 -3.75 -1.72
CA ALA A 75 1.03 -2.88 -2.60
C ALA A 75 0.29 -2.62 -3.92
N PRO A 76 -0.63 -1.64 -3.99
CA PRO A 76 -1.34 -1.30 -5.22
C PRO A 76 -0.43 -0.64 -6.25
N GLY A 77 -0.75 -0.88 -7.52
CA GLY A 77 -0.28 -0.09 -8.65
C GLY A 77 -1.10 1.18 -8.85
N ASN A 78 -1.42 1.49 -10.11
CA ASN A 78 -2.19 2.68 -10.45
C ASN A 78 -3.67 2.50 -10.08
N VAL A 79 -4.13 3.26 -9.10
CA VAL A 79 -5.53 3.33 -8.66
C VAL A 79 -6.09 4.69 -9.04
N ALA A 80 -7.22 4.73 -9.71
CA ALA A 80 -7.91 5.98 -10.03
C ALA A 80 -8.65 6.49 -8.79
N THR A 81 -7.98 7.33 -8.02
CA THR A 81 -8.60 8.09 -6.94
C THR A 81 -8.50 9.58 -7.25
N GLU A 82 -9.58 10.32 -7.02
CA GLU A 82 -9.65 11.75 -7.34
C GLU A 82 -8.54 12.56 -6.66
N GLU A 83 -8.28 12.30 -5.39
CA GLU A 83 -7.32 13.06 -4.60
C GLU A 83 -5.85 12.77 -4.97
N PHE A 84 -5.48 11.50 -5.19
CA PHE A 84 -4.07 11.13 -5.37
C PHE A 84 -3.44 11.82 -6.57
N SER A 85 -4.11 11.82 -7.70
CA SER A 85 -3.59 12.43 -8.92
C SER A 85 -3.58 13.96 -8.84
N LEU A 86 -4.60 14.57 -8.22
CA LEU A 86 -4.66 16.02 -8.01
C LEU A 86 -3.53 16.50 -7.08
N VAL A 87 -3.33 15.83 -5.95
CA VAL A 87 -2.26 16.18 -5.00
C VAL A 87 -0.87 15.97 -5.63
N ARG A 88 -0.69 14.93 -6.44
CA ARG A 88 0.59 14.67 -7.12
C ARG A 88 0.97 15.76 -8.12
N PHE A 89 0.00 16.39 -8.75
CA PHE A 89 0.21 17.40 -9.78
C PHE A 89 -0.21 18.82 -9.34
N ASP A 90 -0.20 19.09 -8.03
CA ASP A 90 -0.49 20.42 -7.46
C ASP A 90 -1.83 21.02 -7.96
N GLY A 91 -2.84 20.15 -8.15
CA GLY A 91 -4.17 20.54 -8.60
C GLY A 91 -4.36 20.58 -10.13
N ASP A 92 -3.34 20.22 -10.91
CA ASP A 92 -3.45 20.14 -12.38
C ASP A 92 -4.31 18.92 -12.80
N ALA A 93 -5.60 19.18 -13.01
CA ALA A 93 -6.58 18.16 -13.37
C ALA A 93 -6.33 17.53 -14.75
N GLU A 94 -5.77 18.28 -15.71
CA GLU A 94 -5.47 17.74 -17.05
C GLU A 94 -4.32 16.72 -16.99
N ARG A 95 -3.27 17.03 -16.25
CA ARG A 95 -2.17 16.08 -16.02
C ARG A 95 -2.60 14.88 -15.19
N ALA A 96 -3.48 15.09 -14.22
CA ALA A 96 -4.05 14.01 -13.41
C ALA A 96 -4.86 13.04 -14.27
N ALA A 97 -5.70 13.52 -15.17
CA ALA A 97 -6.50 12.70 -16.09
C ALA A 97 -5.63 11.90 -17.07
N LYS A 98 -4.57 12.50 -17.62
CA LYS A 98 -3.65 11.84 -18.57
C LYS A 98 -2.92 10.62 -17.97
N VAL A 99 -2.82 10.51 -16.65
CA VAL A 99 -2.21 9.33 -16.00
C VAL A 99 -2.95 8.05 -16.38
N TYR A 100 -4.27 8.13 -16.47
CA TYR A 100 -5.16 6.97 -16.71
C TYR A 100 -5.65 6.86 -18.15
N GLU A 101 -5.22 7.74 -19.04
CA GLU A 101 -5.63 7.71 -20.44
C GLU A 101 -5.15 6.44 -21.16
N GLY A 102 -6.05 5.82 -21.95
CA GLY A 102 -5.76 4.66 -22.80
C GLY A 102 -5.65 3.31 -22.06
N TYR A 103 -6.05 3.21 -20.80
CA TYR A 103 -6.20 1.93 -20.11
C TYR A 103 -7.16 2.04 -18.91
N GLU A 104 -7.63 0.90 -18.44
CA GLU A 104 -8.48 0.80 -17.25
C GLU A 104 -7.60 0.68 -16.00
N PRO A 105 -7.54 1.71 -15.12
CA PRO A 105 -6.83 1.64 -13.84
C PRO A 105 -7.62 0.84 -12.81
N LEU A 106 -7.00 0.47 -11.69
CA LEU A 106 -7.74 -0.03 -10.52
C LEU A 106 -8.65 1.08 -9.98
N GLN A 107 -9.77 0.66 -9.41
CA GLN A 107 -10.64 1.51 -8.61
C GLN A 107 -10.36 1.28 -7.11
N ALA A 108 -10.87 2.16 -6.26
CA ALA A 108 -10.73 2.00 -4.80
C ALA A 108 -11.35 0.69 -4.32
N GLU A 109 -12.46 0.28 -4.93
CA GLU A 109 -13.20 -0.95 -4.65
C GLU A 109 -12.35 -2.20 -4.92
N ASP A 110 -11.54 -2.21 -5.98
CA ASP A 110 -10.64 -3.33 -6.29
C ASP A 110 -9.61 -3.53 -5.17
N VAL A 111 -9.08 -2.43 -4.63
CA VAL A 111 -8.13 -2.48 -3.51
C VAL A 111 -8.84 -2.90 -2.23
N ALA A 112 -10.04 -2.39 -1.98
CA ALA A 112 -10.84 -2.74 -0.80
C ALA A 112 -11.19 -4.24 -0.79
N ASP A 113 -11.53 -4.82 -1.93
CA ASP A 113 -11.83 -6.26 -2.05
C ASP A 113 -10.60 -7.12 -1.73
N VAL A 114 -9.43 -6.72 -2.22
CA VAL A 114 -8.15 -7.38 -1.90
C VAL A 114 -7.81 -7.28 -0.40
N ILE A 115 -8.07 -6.13 0.22
CA ILE A 115 -7.91 -5.94 1.67
C ILE A 115 -8.85 -6.88 2.44
N ALA A 116 -10.13 -6.90 2.07
CA ALA A 116 -11.13 -7.78 2.68
C ALA A 116 -10.75 -9.26 2.51
N PHE A 117 -10.29 -9.66 1.33
CA PHE A 117 -9.77 -11.00 1.09
C PHE A 117 -8.63 -11.34 2.06
N ALA A 118 -7.64 -10.48 2.22
CA ALA A 118 -6.49 -10.74 3.09
C ALA A 118 -6.91 -10.88 4.57
N LEU A 119 -7.76 -9.98 5.06
CA LEU A 119 -8.23 -9.96 6.44
C LEU A 119 -9.16 -11.13 6.79
N THR A 120 -9.94 -11.63 5.83
CA THR A 120 -10.90 -12.73 6.05
C THR A 120 -10.29 -14.11 5.96
N ARG A 121 -9.00 -14.25 5.71
CA ARG A 121 -8.34 -15.56 5.76
C ARG A 121 -8.33 -16.12 7.20
N PRO A 122 -8.31 -17.44 7.39
CA PRO A 122 -8.09 -18.04 8.71
C PRO A 122 -6.85 -17.45 9.37
N HIS A 123 -6.89 -17.18 10.67
CA HIS A 123 -5.84 -16.38 11.34
C HIS A 123 -4.44 -17.01 11.33
N HIS A 124 -4.33 -18.32 11.11
CA HIS A 124 -3.04 -19.00 10.91
C HIS A 124 -2.43 -18.76 9.51
N VAL A 125 -3.18 -18.13 8.60
CA VAL A 125 -2.73 -17.77 7.25
C VAL A 125 -2.38 -16.29 7.25
N ASN A 126 -1.11 -15.95 7.09
CA ASN A 126 -0.67 -14.59 6.86
C ASN A 126 -0.39 -14.38 5.37
N ILE A 127 -0.96 -13.34 4.79
CA ILE A 127 -0.61 -12.89 3.44
C ILE A 127 0.44 -11.79 3.60
N ASP A 128 1.69 -12.16 3.45
CA ASP A 128 2.82 -11.27 3.75
C ASP A 128 2.83 -10.01 2.90
N THR A 129 2.64 -10.19 1.60
CA THR A 129 2.59 -9.09 0.64
C THR A 129 1.67 -9.49 -0.51
N LEU A 130 0.78 -8.59 -0.87
CA LEU A 130 -0.06 -8.75 -2.05
C LEU A 130 0.12 -7.53 -2.96
N VAL A 131 0.63 -7.78 -4.16
CA VAL A 131 0.82 -6.75 -5.20
C VAL A 131 -0.34 -6.84 -6.17
N VAL A 132 -1.07 -5.76 -6.34
CA VAL A 132 -2.20 -5.68 -7.26
C VAL A 132 -1.99 -4.53 -8.25
N ARG A 133 -2.15 -4.81 -9.55
CA ARG A 133 -1.98 -3.83 -10.62
C ARG A 133 -3.12 -3.93 -11.62
N PRO A 134 -3.43 -2.84 -12.33
CA PRO A 134 -4.20 -2.95 -13.56
C PRO A 134 -3.57 -3.97 -14.48
N ARG A 135 -4.36 -4.72 -15.21
CA ARG A 135 -3.86 -5.71 -16.19
C ARG A 135 -2.89 -5.11 -17.21
N ALA A 136 -3.09 -3.83 -17.54
CA ALA A 136 -2.25 -3.10 -18.48
C ALA A 136 -0.91 -2.63 -17.88
N GLN A 137 -0.76 -2.62 -16.55
CA GLN A 137 0.43 -2.09 -15.88
C GLN A 137 1.44 -3.20 -15.57
N VAL A 138 2.61 -3.16 -16.18
CA VAL A 138 3.72 -4.11 -15.93
C VAL A 138 4.68 -3.60 -14.85
N SER A 139 4.97 -2.30 -14.85
CA SER A 139 5.86 -1.65 -13.87
C SER A 139 5.34 -0.27 -13.49
N ASN A 140 6.08 0.45 -12.64
CA ASN A 140 5.69 1.82 -12.29
C ASN A 140 5.79 2.82 -13.47
N THR A 141 6.46 2.43 -14.55
CA THR A 141 6.71 3.28 -15.72
C THR A 141 6.18 2.70 -17.03
N VAL A 142 5.81 1.43 -17.04
CA VAL A 142 5.35 0.73 -18.26
C VAL A 142 3.89 0.34 -18.13
N VAL A 143 3.06 0.97 -18.95
CA VAL A 143 1.62 0.71 -19.07
C VAL A 143 1.29 0.55 -20.55
N ALA A 144 0.59 -0.53 -20.91
CA ALA A 144 0.05 -0.69 -22.25
C ALA A 144 -1.17 0.24 -22.42
N ARG A 145 -1.13 1.09 -23.42
CA ARG A 145 -2.22 2.02 -23.76
C ARG A 145 -2.80 1.66 -25.12
N ALA A 146 -4.11 1.74 -25.23
CA ALA A 146 -4.83 1.54 -26.50
C ALA A 146 -4.95 2.86 -27.26
#